data_ecfd26876ae8b390d5fff544cb051b8f
#
_entry.id   ecfd26876ae8b390d5fff544cb051b8f
#
_cell.length_a   1.000
_cell.length_b   1.000
_cell.length_c   1.000
_cell.angle_alpha   90.00
_cell.angle_beta   90.00
_cell.angle_gamma   90.00
#
_symmetry.space_group_name_H-M   'P 1'
#
loop_
_entity.id
_entity.type
_entity.pdbx_description
1 polymer ?
#
loop_
_entity_poly.entity_id
_entity_poly.type
_entity_poly.pdbx_seq_one_letter_code
_entity_poly.pdbx_strand_id
1 'polypeptide(L)'
;MLYKRKDEAADLCVFRVSTAIRNDQGVVFADCNASSGYVRFLHPSQWNLLDFDDIYAMDWRHPGDPAAYYRHRSRKCAEVLVPHRVEPGQLLGAYVVDQAAAQRLADVGFGAPDCG
;
A
#
# COMPACT_ATOMS: atom_id res chain seq x y z
N MET A 1 -8.08 -2.19 3.38
CA MET A 1 -8.83 -1.62 2.25
C MET A 1 -9.64 -2.66 1.51
N LEU A 2 -9.03 -3.76 1.06
CA LEU A 2 -9.77 -4.82 0.35
C LEU A 2 -10.90 -5.42 1.20
N TYR A 3 -10.71 -5.55 2.51
CA TYR A 3 -11.73 -6.14 3.38
C TYR A 3 -13.02 -5.33 3.44
N LYS A 4 -12.96 -4.04 3.17
CA LYS A 4 -14.14 -3.17 3.13
C LYS A 4 -14.92 -3.29 1.82
N ARG A 5 -14.34 -3.96 0.82
CA ARG A 5 -14.90 -4.08 -0.52
C ARG A 5 -14.97 -5.53 -0.96
N LYS A 6 -15.30 -6.40 -0.04
CA LYS A 6 -15.35 -7.84 -0.33
C LYS A 6 -16.25 -8.20 -1.49
N ASP A 7 -17.38 -7.50 -1.64
CA ASP A 7 -18.33 -7.76 -2.72
C ASP A 7 -17.76 -7.38 -4.09
N GLU A 8 -16.71 -6.54 -4.11
CA GLU A 8 -16.07 -6.08 -5.33
C GLU A 8 -14.70 -6.71 -5.54
N ALA A 9 -14.31 -7.70 -4.71
CA ALA A 9 -12.95 -8.25 -4.72
C ALA A 9 -12.56 -8.81 -6.10
N ALA A 10 -13.54 -9.34 -6.84
CA ALA A 10 -13.28 -9.89 -8.18
C ALA A 10 -12.86 -8.82 -9.19
N ASP A 11 -13.19 -7.55 -8.94
CA ASP A 11 -12.87 -6.43 -9.82
C ASP A 11 -11.70 -5.60 -9.30
N LEU A 12 -11.05 -6.02 -8.22
CA LEU A 12 -9.95 -5.31 -7.61
C LEU A 12 -8.63 -6.00 -7.88
N CYS A 13 -7.56 -5.21 -7.94
CA CYS A 13 -6.20 -5.74 -7.95
C CYS A 13 -5.32 -4.87 -7.07
N VAL A 14 -4.20 -5.45 -6.64
CA VAL A 14 -3.18 -4.74 -5.89
C VAL A 14 -1.91 -4.75 -6.72
N PHE A 15 -1.47 -3.58 -7.16
CA PHE A 15 -0.25 -3.49 -7.95
C PHE A 15 0.99 -3.59 -7.08
N ARG A 16 2.01 -4.26 -7.61
CA ARG A 16 3.35 -4.24 -7.05
C ARG A 16 4.12 -3.12 -7.71
N VAL A 17 4.67 -2.22 -6.92
CA VAL A 17 5.40 -1.05 -7.41
C VAL A 17 6.87 -1.19 -7.06
N SER A 18 7.74 -0.81 -7.98
CA SER A 18 9.18 -0.82 -7.75
C SER A 18 9.54 0.05 -6.55
N THR A 19 10.41 -0.45 -5.67
CA THR A 19 10.92 0.33 -4.55
C THR A 19 11.78 1.51 -5.00
N ALA A 20 12.23 1.52 -6.24
CA ALA A 20 12.96 2.65 -6.80
C ALA A 20 12.12 3.93 -6.86
N ILE A 21 10.79 3.81 -6.76
CA ILE A 21 9.89 4.98 -6.73
C ILE A 21 10.22 5.92 -5.57
N ARG A 22 10.81 5.42 -4.50
CA ARG A 22 11.21 6.24 -3.34
C ARG A 22 12.23 7.30 -3.70
N ASN A 23 12.92 7.15 -4.82
CA ASN A 23 13.91 8.10 -5.30
C ASN A 23 13.31 9.19 -6.20
N ASP A 24 12.02 9.08 -6.54
CA ASP A 24 11.35 10.07 -7.36
C ASP A 24 11.16 11.35 -6.57
N GLN A 25 11.23 12.47 -7.27
CA GLN A 25 11.09 13.77 -6.65
C GLN A 25 9.68 13.94 -6.06
N GLY A 26 9.63 14.41 -4.82
CA GLY A 26 8.37 14.72 -4.15
C GLY A 26 7.71 13.55 -3.45
N VAL A 27 8.27 12.34 -3.53
CA VAL A 27 7.75 11.19 -2.80
C VAL A 27 8.00 11.39 -1.31
N VAL A 28 6.97 11.14 -0.49
CA VAL A 28 7.08 11.17 0.96
C VAL A 28 6.45 9.92 1.55
N PHE A 29 6.90 9.56 2.75
CA PHE A 29 6.32 8.47 3.52
C PHE A 29 5.43 9.04 4.60
N ALA A 30 4.23 8.48 4.77
CA ALA A 30 3.38 8.74 5.91
C ALA A 30 3.55 7.59 6.90
N ASP A 31 3.91 7.90 8.15
CA ASP A 31 4.20 6.87 9.16
C ASP A 31 2.95 6.24 9.75
N CYS A 32 1.78 6.76 9.39
CA CYS A 32 0.49 6.22 9.76
C CYS A 32 -0.53 6.77 8.77
N ASN A 33 -1.82 6.62 9.07
CA ASN A 33 -2.87 7.16 8.21
C ASN A 33 -2.62 8.64 7.94
N ALA A 34 -2.53 9.03 6.67
CA ALA A 34 -2.18 10.39 6.26
C ALA A 34 -3.21 11.42 6.70
N SER A 35 -4.43 11.02 7.02
CA SER A 35 -5.46 11.91 7.55
C SER A 35 -5.44 12.03 9.08
N SER A 36 -4.55 11.30 9.75
CA SER A 36 -4.40 11.38 11.21
C SER A 36 -3.79 12.71 11.63
N GLY A 37 -4.25 13.25 12.77
CA GLY A 37 -3.62 14.43 13.37
C GLY A 37 -2.22 14.18 13.90
N TYR A 38 -1.79 12.93 13.99
CA TYR A 38 -0.47 12.54 14.51
C TYR A 38 0.49 12.09 13.42
N VAL A 39 0.09 12.15 12.15
CA VAL A 39 0.93 11.69 11.05
C VAL A 39 2.20 12.54 10.94
N ARG A 40 3.32 11.84 10.68
CA ARG A 40 4.56 12.50 10.27
C ARG A 40 4.81 12.14 8.81
N PHE A 41 5.14 13.16 8.02
CA PHE A 41 5.54 12.96 6.64
C PHE A 41 7.06 12.94 6.59
N LEU A 42 7.61 11.84 6.12
CA LEU A 42 9.04 11.58 6.17
C LEU A 42 9.62 11.58 4.76
N HIS A 43 10.82 12.16 4.63
CA HIS A 43 11.61 11.97 3.42
C HIS A 43 11.98 10.49 3.29
N PRO A 44 12.04 9.92 2.06
CA PRO A 44 12.38 8.50 1.91
C PRO A 44 13.69 8.06 2.57
N SER A 45 14.66 8.97 2.75
CA SER A 45 15.90 8.66 3.47
C SER A 45 15.66 8.40 4.96
N GLN A 46 14.49 8.75 5.49
CA GLN A 46 14.12 8.57 6.88
C GLN A 46 13.28 7.30 7.09
N TRP A 47 13.33 6.37 6.16
CA TRP A 47 12.53 5.13 6.20
C TRP A 47 12.71 4.35 7.51
N ASN A 48 13.86 4.47 8.15
CA ASN A 48 14.13 3.77 9.41
C ASN A 48 13.33 4.32 10.59
N LEU A 49 12.66 5.45 10.44
CA LEU A 49 11.74 5.97 11.45
C LEU A 49 10.36 5.32 11.37
N LEU A 50 10.09 4.53 10.34
CA LEU A 50 8.84 3.77 10.24
C LEU A 50 8.89 2.56 11.17
N ASP A 51 7.78 2.29 11.82
CA ASP A 51 7.64 1.14 12.71
C ASP A 51 7.16 -0.07 11.90
N PHE A 52 8.09 -0.77 11.25
CA PHE A 52 7.75 -1.91 10.41
C PHE A 52 7.16 -3.07 11.21
N ASP A 53 7.55 -3.23 12.46
CA ASP A 53 6.98 -4.28 13.31
C ASP A 53 5.48 -4.07 13.51
N ASP A 54 5.06 -2.83 13.77
CA ASP A 54 3.65 -2.50 13.88
C ASP A 54 2.93 -2.54 12.54
N ILE A 55 3.56 -2.03 11.48
CA ILE A 55 2.95 -1.98 10.14
C ILE A 55 2.60 -3.38 9.66
N TYR A 56 3.48 -4.35 9.87
CA TYR A 56 3.32 -5.71 9.37
C TYR A 56 2.86 -6.71 10.42
N ALA A 57 2.50 -6.25 11.63
CA ALA A 57 2.05 -7.15 12.68
C ALA A 57 0.80 -7.91 12.24
N MET A 58 0.81 -9.21 12.45
CA MET A 58 -0.35 -10.06 12.16
C MET A 58 -1.44 -9.90 13.21
N ASP A 59 -1.04 -9.62 14.45
CA ASP A 59 -1.97 -9.37 15.55
C ASP A 59 -1.76 -7.95 16.06
N TRP A 60 -2.79 -7.13 15.94
CA TRP A 60 -2.78 -5.74 16.36
C TRP A 60 -3.90 -5.44 17.35
N ARG A 61 -4.40 -6.48 18.02
CA ARG A 61 -5.36 -6.34 19.11
C ARG A 61 -4.62 -5.91 20.37
N HIS A 62 -5.26 -5.03 21.11
CA HIS A 62 -4.74 -4.52 22.39
C HIS A 62 -5.86 -4.57 23.41
N PRO A 63 -6.22 -5.77 23.92
CA PRO A 63 -7.32 -5.92 24.86
C PRO A 63 -7.14 -5.01 26.08
N GLY A 64 -8.19 -4.25 26.40
CA GLY A 64 -8.14 -3.35 27.54
C GLY A 64 -7.41 -2.04 27.33
N ASP A 65 -6.87 -1.81 26.11
CA ASP A 65 -6.17 -0.55 25.79
C ASP A 65 -6.63 0.00 24.43
N PRO A 66 -7.77 0.70 24.39
CA PRO A 66 -8.29 1.27 23.14
C PRO A 66 -7.33 2.24 22.47
N ALA A 67 -6.57 3.02 23.23
CA ALA A 67 -5.62 3.98 22.66
C ALA A 67 -4.52 3.26 21.90
N ALA A 68 -3.97 2.18 22.46
CA ALA A 68 -2.95 1.37 21.78
C ALA A 68 -3.51 0.72 20.52
N TYR A 69 -4.75 0.24 20.57
CA TYR A 69 -5.42 -0.33 19.41
C TYR A 69 -5.51 0.68 18.26
N TYR A 70 -6.00 1.89 18.55
CA TYR A 70 -6.16 2.91 17.51
C TYR A 70 -4.83 3.40 16.97
N ARG A 71 -3.80 3.53 17.80
CA ARG A 71 -2.45 3.87 17.33
C ARG A 71 -1.90 2.81 16.40
N HIS A 72 -2.02 1.54 16.77
CA HIS A 72 -1.53 0.44 15.95
C HIS A 72 -2.29 0.36 14.63
N ARG A 73 -3.62 0.48 14.69
CA ARG A 73 -4.46 0.50 13.49
C ARG A 73 -4.04 1.61 12.54
N SER A 74 -3.76 2.80 13.08
CA SER A 74 -3.30 3.93 12.26
C SER A 74 -1.95 3.66 11.62
N ARG A 75 -0.99 3.05 12.36
CA ARG A 75 0.32 2.70 11.81
C ARG A 75 0.25 1.67 10.69
N LYS A 76 -0.71 0.75 10.76
CA LYS A 76 -0.91 -0.21 9.67
C LYS A 76 -1.39 0.46 8.38
N CYS A 77 -1.81 1.70 8.44
CA CYS A 77 -2.18 2.51 7.29
C CYS A 77 -1.05 3.41 6.81
N ALA A 78 0.19 3.15 7.24
CA ALA A 78 1.36 3.85 6.70
C ALA A 78 1.42 3.65 5.19
N GLU A 79 1.85 4.69 4.47
CA GLU A 79 1.80 4.66 3.03
C GLU A 79 2.91 5.49 2.40
N VAL A 80 3.18 5.21 1.14
CA VAL A 80 4.07 6.00 0.31
C VAL A 80 3.22 6.90 -0.55
N LEU A 81 3.43 8.20 -0.44
CA LEU A 81 2.66 9.19 -1.19
C LEU A 81 3.49 9.65 -2.39
N VAL A 82 2.96 9.40 -3.58
CA VAL A 82 3.63 9.70 -4.83
C VAL A 82 2.89 10.85 -5.50
N PRO A 83 3.57 11.99 -5.79
CA PRO A 83 2.92 13.10 -6.46
C PRO A 83 2.58 12.72 -7.90
N HIS A 84 1.48 13.29 -8.39
CA HIS A 84 0.99 13.10 -9.74
C HIS A 84 0.55 11.69 -10.05
N ARG A 85 1.47 10.76 -10.34
CA ARG A 85 1.10 9.38 -10.71
C ARG A 85 2.29 8.44 -10.58
N VAL A 86 1.96 7.16 -10.53
CA VAL A 86 2.94 6.08 -10.69
C VAL A 86 3.02 5.76 -12.18
N GLU A 87 4.21 5.78 -12.75
CA GLU A 87 4.38 5.47 -14.16
C GLU A 87 4.20 3.97 -14.42
N PRO A 88 3.65 3.57 -15.58
CA PRO A 88 3.48 2.15 -15.90
C PRO A 88 4.77 1.33 -15.79
N GLY A 89 5.91 1.90 -16.15
CA GLY A 89 7.19 1.22 -16.06
C GLY A 89 7.63 0.92 -14.62
N GLN A 90 6.98 1.51 -13.63
CA GLN A 90 7.26 1.27 -12.21
C GLN A 90 6.42 0.14 -11.63
N LEU A 91 5.48 -0.39 -12.40
CA LEU A 91 4.64 -1.49 -11.98
C LEU A 91 5.34 -2.81 -12.29
N LEU A 92 5.57 -3.62 -11.26
CA LEU A 92 6.26 -4.91 -11.38
C LEU A 92 5.30 -6.07 -11.60
N GLY A 93 4.02 -5.88 -11.27
CA GLY A 93 3.01 -6.92 -11.37
C GLY A 93 1.78 -6.53 -10.60
N ALA A 94 0.85 -7.48 -10.49
CA ALA A 94 -0.39 -7.26 -9.77
C ALA A 94 -0.83 -8.56 -9.09
N TYR A 95 -1.50 -8.41 -7.95
CA TYR A 95 -2.18 -9.50 -7.28
C TYR A 95 -3.67 -9.37 -7.57
N VAL A 96 -4.29 -10.46 -7.98
CA VAL A 96 -5.72 -10.53 -8.26
C VAL A 96 -6.33 -11.72 -7.52
N VAL A 97 -7.66 -11.70 -7.37
CA VAL A 97 -8.34 -12.70 -6.55
C VAL A 97 -8.37 -14.08 -7.23
N ASP A 98 -8.47 -14.13 -8.56
CA ASP A 98 -8.58 -15.39 -9.30
C ASP A 98 -8.15 -15.23 -10.75
N GLN A 99 -8.22 -16.33 -11.51
CA GLN A 99 -7.82 -16.36 -12.92
C GLN A 99 -8.70 -15.47 -13.79
N ALA A 100 -10.00 -15.40 -13.49
CA ALA A 100 -10.92 -14.54 -14.26
C ALA A 100 -10.55 -13.07 -14.09
N ALA A 101 -10.18 -12.65 -12.88
CA ALA A 101 -9.70 -11.30 -12.63
C ALA A 101 -8.40 -11.02 -13.37
N ALA A 102 -7.49 -11.99 -13.41
CA ALA A 102 -6.25 -11.88 -14.17
C ALA A 102 -6.53 -11.66 -15.66
N GLN A 103 -7.50 -12.39 -16.21
CA GLN A 103 -7.85 -12.26 -17.62
C GLN A 103 -8.44 -10.88 -17.90
N ARG A 104 -9.31 -10.36 -17.04
CA ARG A 104 -9.88 -9.03 -17.22
C ARG A 104 -8.77 -7.96 -17.18
N LEU A 105 -7.79 -8.12 -16.30
CA LEU A 105 -6.68 -7.18 -16.23
C LEU A 105 -5.84 -7.22 -17.50
N ALA A 106 -5.58 -8.41 -18.03
CA ALA A 106 -4.86 -8.58 -19.30
C ALA A 106 -5.62 -7.94 -20.46
N ASP A 107 -6.95 -8.05 -20.46
CA ASP A 107 -7.79 -7.50 -21.52
C ASP A 107 -7.71 -5.98 -21.61
N VAL A 108 -7.39 -5.29 -20.52
CA VAL A 108 -7.19 -3.84 -20.52
C VAL A 108 -5.73 -3.45 -20.76
N GLY A 109 -4.87 -4.42 -21.10
CA GLY A 109 -3.50 -4.16 -21.52
C GLY A 109 -2.42 -4.38 -20.47
N PHE A 110 -2.80 -4.71 -19.24
CA PHE A 110 -1.82 -5.02 -18.21
C PHE A 110 -1.41 -6.49 -18.31
N GLY A 111 -0.13 -6.77 -18.01
CA GLY A 111 0.36 -8.14 -18.06
C GLY A 111 0.75 -8.58 -19.46
N ALA A 112 1.08 -7.65 -20.35
CA ALA A 112 1.60 -7.97 -21.67
C ALA A 112 2.82 -8.89 -21.56
N PRO A 113 3.11 -9.71 -22.57
CA PRO A 113 4.17 -10.73 -22.49
C PRO A 113 5.53 -10.19 -22.08
N ASP A 114 5.84 -8.96 -22.41
CA ASP A 114 7.08 -8.31 -22.04
C ASP A 114 7.15 -7.94 -20.57
N CYS A 115 6.03 -8.03 -19.86
CA CYS A 115 5.97 -7.79 -18.43
C CYS A 115 6.31 -9.04 -17.61
N GLY A 116 6.38 -10.15 -18.29
CA GLY A 116 6.65 -11.44 -17.66
C GLY A 116 8.06 -11.59 -17.15
#